data_eb80b84a0dbc5582d2a7472c42b223a4
#
_entry.id   eb80b84a0dbc5582d2a7472c42b223a4
#
_cell.length_a   1.000
_cell.length_b   1.000
_cell.length_c   1.000
_cell.angle_alpha   90.00
_cell.angle_beta   90.00
_cell.angle_gamma   90.00
#
_symmetry.space_group_name_H-M   'P 1'
#
loop_
_entity.id
_entity.type
_entity.pdbx_description
1 polymer ?
#
loop_
_entity_poly.entity_id
_entity_poly.type
_entity_poly.pdbx_seq_one_letter_code
_entity_poly.pdbx_strand_id
1 'polypeptide(L)'
;MPALAATVESSTAQIERPRWTPQQAQAALKDAKGTKLVLLGTAAGPVPGRSREMTSHVMLSNGAAYVLDCGMGVTNQYARTGIPFHALKSIFITHHHADHNIEYGPLLIVGWIQGLPVEVRAFGPPPLKQMTEDFMRAYKQTVDFWAEDFHMMPLTSVNVQEFSAAGPVTEDDNVKVSAVLVEHPPVKPALAYRFDFKDRSIAFSGDTAPLEAVAKMAEGADVLVHETMYVPAVEAYIRAQVAEGRPVKFDAFMAHMKADHTPSEDVGRIAQEAGVKTLVLSHLTPAIDSIDDETWRAPVAKYFKGEIIVGKDLMVV
;
A
#
# COMPACT_ATOMS: atom_id res chain seq x y z
N MET A 1 -9.56 -17.45 -41.43
CA MET A 1 -8.94 -16.76 -40.31
C MET A 1 -7.71 -17.60 -39.90
N PRO A 2 -6.47 -17.26 -40.26
CA PRO A 2 -5.31 -17.98 -39.76
C PRO A 2 -4.93 -17.39 -38.39
N ALA A 3 -4.71 -18.29 -37.45
CA ALA A 3 -4.20 -17.98 -36.11
C ALA A 3 -2.74 -17.50 -36.23
N LEU A 4 -2.48 -16.26 -35.76
CA LEU A 4 -1.11 -15.81 -35.52
C LEU A 4 -0.62 -16.51 -34.23
N ALA A 5 0.10 -17.61 -34.37
CA ALA A 5 0.98 -18.14 -33.36
C ALA A 5 2.25 -17.28 -33.34
N ALA A 6 2.27 -16.22 -32.52
CA ALA A 6 3.51 -15.55 -32.21
C ALA A 6 4.31 -16.50 -31.31
N THR A 7 5.40 -17.06 -31.82
CA THR A 7 6.43 -17.73 -31.05
C THR A 7 7.06 -16.68 -30.09
N VAL A 8 6.63 -16.69 -28.84
CA VAL A 8 7.35 -16.03 -27.78
C VAL A 8 8.59 -16.88 -27.52
N GLU A 9 9.72 -16.48 -28.06
CA GLU A 9 11.02 -16.98 -27.61
C GLU A 9 11.11 -16.66 -26.10
N SER A 10 11.12 -17.73 -25.32
CA SER A 10 11.32 -17.63 -23.89
C SER A 10 12.76 -17.24 -23.60
N SER A 11 13.03 -15.94 -23.51
CA SER A 11 14.21 -15.48 -22.79
C SER A 11 14.02 -15.88 -21.33
N THR A 12 14.66 -16.97 -20.92
CA THR A 12 14.73 -17.45 -19.54
C THR A 12 15.75 -16.65 -18.72
N ALA A 13 15.91 -15.37 -18.99
CA ALA A 13 16.51 -14.48 -18.00
C ALA A 13 15.59 -14.53 -16.78
N GLN A 14 16.07 -15.11 -15.67
CA GLN A 14 15.37 -15.02 -14.39
C GLN A 14 15.23 -13.53 -14.07
N ILE A 15 14.04 -12.98 -14.32
CA ILE A 15 13.71 -11.64 -13.86
C ILE A 15 13.79 -11.73 -12.34
N GLU A 16 14.79 -11.10 -11.73
CA GLU A 16 14.88 -10.97 -10.27
C GLU A 16 13.58 -10.32 -9.82
N ARG A 17 12.75 -11.13 -9.14
CA ARG A 17 11.47 -10.63 -8.64
C ARG A 17 11.75 -9.59 -7.58
N PRO A 18 11.18 -8.38 -7.66
CA PRO A 18 11.41 -7.31 -6.70
C PRO A 18 10.66 -7.57 -5.38
N ARG A 19 10.96 -8.68 -4.74
CA ARG A 19 10.38 -9.10 -3.46
C ARG A 19 11.40 -9.85 -2.62
N TRP A 20 11.22 -9.78 -1.32
CA TRP A 20 11.91 -10.66 -0.39
C TRP A 20 11.23 -12.04 -0.39
N THR A 21 11.98 -13.06 -0.05
CA THR A 21 11.39 -14.36 0.26
C THR A 21 10.69 -14.29 1.62
N PRO A 22 9.68 -15.15 1.87
CA PRO A 22 9.07 -15.25 3.21
C PRO A 22 10.10 -15.49 4.30
N GLN A 23 11.12 -16.32 4.04
CA GLN A 23 12.19 -16.62 4.99
C GLN A 23 13.03 -15.39 5.36
N GLN A 24 13.35 -14.54 4.37
CA GLN A 24 14.07 -13.28 4.62
C GLN A 24 13.22 -12.34 5.48
N ALA A 25 11.93 -12.16 5.17
CA ALA A 25 11.03 -11.32 5.96
C ALA A 25 10.86 -11.83 7.39
N GLN A 26 10.63 -13.15 7.57
CA GLN A 26 10.49 -13.77 8.89
C GLN A 26 11.78 -13.68 9.72
N ALA A 27 12.94 -13.87 9.11
CA ALA A 27 14.23 -13.71 9.80
C ALA A 27 14.42 -12.26 10.27
N ALA A 28 14.21 -11.28 9.39
CA ALA A 28 14.31 -9.85 9.74
C ALA A 28 13.33 -9.44 10.84
N LEU A 29 12.10 -9.98 10.84
CA LEU A 29 11.11 -9.72 11.88
C LEU A 29 11.52 -10.32 13.26
N LYS A 30 12.21 -11.45 13.27
CA LYS A 30 12.70 -12.06 14.51
C LYS A 30 13.90 -11.30 15.10
N ASP A 31 14.81 -10.86 14.26
CA ASP A 31 16.09 -10.28 14.67
C ASP A 31 15.98 -8.79 15.05
N ALA A 32 15.03 -8.08 14.46
CA ALA A 32 14.90 -6.65 14.70
C ALA A 32 14.17 -6.34 16.02
N LYS A 33 14.70 -5.37 16.77
CA LYS A 33 14.06 -4.81 17.96
C LYS A 33 13.19 -3.61 17.56
N GLY A 34 12.17 -3.31 18.37
CA GLY A 34 11.31 -2.15 18.17
C GLY A 34 10.26 -2.33 17.06
N THR A 35 9.70 -1.22 16.63
CA THR A 35 8.66 -1.15 15.60
C THR A 35 9.25 -1.42 14.22
N LYS A 36 8.59 -2.26 13.44
CA LYS A 36 8.98 -2.66 12.08
C LYS A 36 7.91 -2.29 11.09
N LEU A 37 8.36 -1.92 9.89
CA LEU A 37 7.52 -1.76 8.72
C LEU A 37 7.81 -2.90 7.74
N VAL A 38 6.78 -3.59 7.25
CA VAL A 38 6.89 -4.55 6.16
C VAL A 38 6.07 -4.04 4.97
N LEU A 39 6.69 -3.96 3.82
CA LEU A 39 6.03 -3.61 2.58
C LEU A 39 5.39 -4.88 2.02
N LEU A 40 4.09 -5.07 2.14
CA LEU A 40 3.39 -6.26 1.66
C LEU A 40 3.24 -6.24 0.15
N GLY A 41 2.95 -5.06 -0.42
CA GLY A 41 2.86 -4.82 -1.84
C GLY A 41 3.33 -3.41 -2.18
N THR A 42 4.01 -3.26 -3.30
CA THR A 42 4.72 -2.02 -3.69
C THR A 42 4.37 -1.52 -5.08
N ALA A 43 3.46 -2.21 -5.78
CA ALA A 43 3.01 -1.80 -7.11
C ALA A 43 1.88 -0.79 -7.04
N ALA A 44 1.91 0.19 -7.92
CA ALA A 44 0.72 0.94 -8.34
C ALA A 44 -0.24 0.05 -9.13
N GLY A 45 -1.53 0.31 -9.02
CA GLY A 45 -2.57 -0.44 -9.72
C GLY A 45 -3.43 0.44 -10.63
N PRO A 46 -4.61 -0.04 -10.99
CA PRO A 46 -5.22 -1.33 -10.62
C PRO A 46 -4.83 -2.50 -11.55
N VAL A 47 -3.82 -2.36 -12.40
CA VAL A 47 -3.39 -3.44 -13.30
C VAL A 47 -2.53 -4.43 -12.54
N PRO A 48 -2.93 -5.73 -12.46
CA PRO A 48 -2.16 -6.73 -11.76
C PRO A 48 -0.75 -6.86 -12.33
N GLY A 49 0.25 -6.68 -11.48
CA GLY A 49 1.66 -6.86 -11.82
C GLY A 49 2.05 -8.35 -11.85
N ARG A 50 3.20 -8.66 -12.49
CA ARG A 50 3.73 -10.02 -12.49
C ARG A 50 4.65 -10.32 -11.32
N SER A 51 5.31 -9.29 -10.77
CA SER A 51 6.37 -9.45 -9.80
C SER A 51 6.13 -8.70 -8.48
N ARG A 52 5.20 -7.76 -8.46
CA ARG A 52 4.83 -6.98 -7.29
C ARG A 52 3.34 -7.10 -7.03
N GLU A 53 2.98 -7.22 -5.77
CA GLU A 53 1.58 -7.10 -5.34
C GLU A 53 1.19 -5.61 -5.21
N MET A 54 -0.11 -5.32 -5.22
CA MET A 54 -0.62 -3.95 -5.09
C MET A 54 -0.39 -3.39 -3.69
N THR A 55 -0.43 -2.07 -3.59
CA THR A 55 -0.08 -1.31 -2.40
C THR A 55 -0.72 -1.84 -1.13
N SER A 56 0.12 -2.24 -0.20
CA SER A 56 -0.25 -2.62 1.16
C SER A 56 0.97 -2.71 2.06
N HIS A 57 0.80 -2.35 3.33
CA HIS A 57 1.88 -2.30 4.31
C HIS A 57 1.41 -2.85 5.66
N VAL A 58 2.32 -3.42 6.44
CA VAL A 58 2.03 -3.76 7.84
C VAL A 58 3.12 -3.22 8.76
N MET A 59 2.70 -2.57 9.82
CA MET A 59 3.55 -2.14 10.93
C MET A 59 3.35 -3.10 12.09
N LEU A 60 4.45 -3.59 12.67
CA LEU A 60 4.46 -4.48 13.83
C LEU A 60 5.17 -3.80 15.00
N SER A 61 4.46 -3.58 16.10
CA SER A 61 4.99 -2.97 17.32
C SER A 61 4.47 -3.72 18.55
N ASN A 62 5.37 -4.17 19.43
CA ASN A 62 5.03 -4.88 20.68
C ASN A 62 4.01 -6.03 20.47
N GLY A 63 4.13 -6.77 19.38
CA GLY A 63 3.24 -7.88 19.04
C GLY A 63 1.88 -7.48 18.47
N ALA A 64 1.60 -6.19 18.30
CA ALA A 64 0.41 -5.67 17.63
C ALA A 64 0.73 -5.27 16.18
N ALA A 65 -0.11 -5.68 15.24
CA ALA A 65 0.02 -5.38 13.82
C ALA A 65 -1.05 -4.38 13.37
N TYR A 66 -0.64 -3.48 12.46
CA TYR A 66 -1.47 -2.42 11.89
C TYR A 66 -1.28 -2.45 10.38
N VAL A 67 -2.32 -2.73 9.62
CA VAL A 67 -2.26 -2.78 8.16
C VAL A 67 -2.70 -1.45 7.58
N LEU A 68 -1.95 -0.92 6.62
CA LEU A 68 -2.32 0.23 5.80
C LEU A 68 -2.48 -0.22 4.35
N ASP A 69 -3.66 0.02 3.82
CA ASP A 69 -4.17 -0.41 2.53
C ASP A 69 -4.20 -1.94 2.32
N CYS A 70 -5.13 -2.35 1.49
CA CYS A 70 -5.46 -3.75 1.24
C CYS A 70 -5.58 -4.00 -0.27
N GLY A 71 -4.52 -3.67 -1.02
CA GLY A 71 -4.42 -4.00 -2.43
C GLY A 71 -4.37 -5.51 -2.68
N MET A 72 -4.49 -5.90 -3.94
CA MET A 72 -4.45 -7.31 -4.33
C MET A 72 -3.14 -7.97 -3.85
N GLY A 73 -3.27 -9.13 -3.22
CA GLY A 73 -2.15 -9.90 -2.66
C GLY A 73 -1.93 -9.69 -1.15
N VAL A 74 -2.56 -8.68 -0.51
CA VAL A 74 -2.31 -8.36 0.91
C VAL A 74 -2.49 -9.56 1.83
N THR A 75 -3.56 -10.35 1.64
CA THR A 75 -3.87 -11.50 2.50
C THR A 75 -2.76 -12.55 2.47
N ASN A 76 -2.32 -12.91 1.27
CA ASN A 76 -1.22 -13.86 1.07
C ASN A 76 0.12 -13.31 1.57
N GLN A 77 0.40 -12.05 1.32
CA GLN A 77 1.65 -11.42 1.75
C GLN A 77 1.72 -11.29 3.28
N TYR A 78 0.60 -10.91 3.93
CA TYR A 78 0.51 -10.90 5.39
C TYR A 78 0.82 -12.28 5.97
N ALA A 79 0.19 -13.35 5.46
CA ALA A 79 0.47 -14.72 5.91
C ALA A 79 1.94 -15.13 5.72
N ARG A 80 2.58 -14.70 4.63
CA ARG A 80 4.00 -14.97 4.33
C ARG A 80 4.96 -14.31 5.29
N THR A 81 4.58 -13.19 5.93
CA THR A 81 5.42 -12.57 6.98
C THR A 81 5.58 -13.46 8.19
N GLY A 82 4.66 -14.38 8.43
CA GLY A 82 4.59 -15.17 9.65
C GLY A 82 4.04 -14.39 10.86
N ILE A 83 3.59 -13.14 10.67
CA ILE A 83 2.86 -12.40 11.71
C ILE A 83 1.50 -13.11 11.91
N PRO A 84 1.17 -13.54 13.12
CA PRO A 84 -0.09 -14.25 13.35
C PRO A 84 -1.29 -13.31 13.19
N PHE A 85 -2.40 -13.81 12.62
CA PHE A 85 -3.57 -12.98 12.38
C PHE A 85 -4.19 -12.43 13.67
N HIS A 86 -4.05 -13.10 14.80
CA HIS A 86 -4.52 -12.57 16.09
C HIS A 86 -3.74 -11.31 16.55
N ALA A 87 -2.60 -11.01 15.94
CA ALA A 87 -1.86 -9.78 16.20
C ALA A 87 -2.44 -8.55 15.49
N LEU A 88 -3.25 -8.74 14.42
CA LEU A 88 -3.83 -7.64 13.66
C LEU A 88 -4.90 -6.90 14.46
N LYS A 89 -4.59 -5.67 14.82
CA LYS A 89 -5.43 -4.79 15.65
C LYS A 89 -6.30 -3.85 14.82
N SER A 90 -5.73 -3.30 13.75
CA SER A 90 -6.42 -2.28 12.98
C SER A 90 -5.99 -2.29 11.52
N ILE A 91 -6.93 -1.92 10.65
CA ILE A 91 -6.74 -1.73 9.21
C ILE A 91 -7.05 -0.28 8.88
N PHE A 92 -6.21 0.35 8.07
CA PHE A 92 -6.37 1.74 7.62
C PHE A 92 -6.46 1.75 6.10
N ILE A 93 -7.38 2.52 5.55
CA ILE A 93 -7.54 2.70 4.10
C ILE A 93 -7.28 4.16 3.77
N THR A 94 -6.40 4.42 2.80
CA THR A 94 -6.07 5.78 2.36
C THR A 94 -7.19 6.36 1.51
N HIS A 95 -7.68 5.59 0.54
CA HIS A 95 -8.75 5.99 -0.37
C HIS A 95 -9.39 4.77 -1.06
N HIS A 96 -10.43 5.00 -1.86
CA HIS A 96 -11.23 3.93 -2.45
C HIS A 96 -10.89 3.66 -3.94
N HIS A 97 -9.59 3.50 -4.27
CA HIS A 97 -9.21 2.79 -5.49
C HIS A 97 -9.03 1.28 -5.21
N ALA A 98 -9.23 0.47 -6.24
CA ALA A 98 -9.21 -0.99 -6.10
C ALA A 98 -7.84 -1.51 -5.63
N ASP A 99 -6.77 -0.91 -6.07
CA ASP A 99 -5.40 -1.28 -5.67
C ASP A 99 -5.02 -0.90 -4.24
N HIS A 100 -5.94 -0.24 -3.50
CA HIS A 100 -5.80 0.07 -2.08
C HIS A 100 -6.78 -0.68 -1.19
N ASN A 101 -7.86 -1.28 -1.73
CA ASN A 101 -8.89 -1.86 -0.87
C ASN A 101 -9.56 -3.15 -1.38
N ILE A 102 -9.18 -3.67 -2.56
CA ILE A 102 -9.87 -4.81 -3.18
C ILE A 102 -9.83 -6.08 -2.34
N GLU A 103 -8.78 -6.29 -1.56
CA GLU A 103 -8.65 -7.43 -0.64
C GLU A 103 -8.92 -7.08 0.83
N TYR A 104 -9.50 -5.91 1.14
CA TYR A 104 -9.90 -5.58 2.50
C TYR A 104 -10.85 -6.62 3.10
N GLY A 105 -11.88 -7.00 2.37
CA GLY A 105 -12.83 -8.02 2.81
C GLY A 105 -12.22 -9.43 2.91
N PRO A 106 -11.50 -9.92 1.89
CA PRO A 106 -10.74 -11.18 1.98
C PRO A 106 -9.78 -11.23 3.18
N LEU A 107 -9.04 -10.15 3.49
CA LEU A 107 -8.18 -10.08 4.67
C LEU A 107 -8.97 -10.29 5.98
N LEU A 108 -10.17 -9.71 6.08
CA LEU A 108 -11.04 -9.89 7.24
C LEU A 108 -11.53 -11.34 7.39
N ILE A 109 -12.06 -11.93 6.32
CA ILE A 109 -12.65 -13.29 6.38
C ILE A 109 -11.58 -14.35 6.57
N VAL A 110 -10.52 -14.32 5.76
CA VAL A 110 -9.42 -15.29 5.88
C VAL A 110 -8.69 -15.09 7.20
N GLY A 111 -8.47 -13.84 7.59
CA GLY A 111 -7.87 -13.50 8.88
C GLY A 111 -8.70 -14.05 10.05
N TRP A 112 -10.03 -13.88 10.03
CA TRP A 112 -10.93 -14.40 11.05
C TRP A 112 -10.85 -15.92 11.16
N ILE A 113 -10.86 -16.65 10.04
CA ILE A 113 -10.67 -18.11 10.02
C ILE A 113 -9.31 -18.49 10.64
N GLN A 114 -8.30 -17.63 10.54
CA GLN A 114 -6.96 -17.84 11.09
C GLN A 114 -6.73 -17.18 12.47
N GLY A 115 -7.80 -16.75 13.15
CA GLY A 115 -7.75 -16.24 14.52
C GLY A 115 -7.69 -14.72 14.68
N LEU A 116 -8.00 -13.94 13.63
CA LEU A 116 -8.20 -12.49 13.76
C LEU A 116 -9.29 -12.21 14.81
N PRO A 117 -9.05 -11.31 15.77
CA PRO A 117 -10.05 -10.95 16.76
C PRO A 117 -11.29 -10.30 16.13
N VAL A 118 -12.46 -10.58 16.69
CA VAL A 118 -13.71 -9.92 16.28
C VAL A 118 -13.74 -8.42 16.62
N GLU A 119 -12.84 -7.97 17.48
CA GLU A 119 -12.66 -6.56 17.87
C GLU A 119 -11.75 -5.77 16.91
N VAL A 120 -11.35 -6.33 15.77
CA VAL A 120 -10.55 -5.61 14.78
C VAL A 120 -11.25 -4.32 14.34
N ARG A 121 -10.48 -3.24 14.24
CA ARG A 121 -11.00 -1.93 13.86
C ARG A 121 -10.55 -1.58 12.43
N ALA A 122 -11.40 -0.87 11.72
CA ALA A 122 -11.08 -0.32 10.41
C ALA A 122 -11.27 1.20 10.38
N PHE A 123 -10.36 1.90 9.74
CA PHE A 123 -10.29 3.34 9.66
C PHE A 123 -10.08 3.77 8.21
N GLY A 124 -10.81 4.77 7.75
CA GLY A 124 -10.65 5.29 6.39
C GLY A 124 -11.71 6.28 5.98
N PRO A 125 -11.72 6.71 4.72
CA PRO A 125 -12.73 7.61 4.23
C PRO A 125 -14.07 6.88 3.99
N PRO A 126 -15.21 7.61 3.98
CA PRO A 126 -16.46 7.04 3.49
C PRO A 126 -16.32 6.63 1.99
N PRO A 127 -16.95 5.53 1.55
CA PRO A 127 -17.96 4.72 2.23
C PRO A 127 -17.42 3.40 2.83
N LEU A 128 -16.32 3.42 3.59
CA LEU A 128 -15.69 2.21 4.16
C LEU A 128 -16.67 1.39 5.01
N LYS A 129 -17.53 2.06 5.79
CA LYS A 129 -18.54 1.40 6.62
C LYS A 129 -19.53 0.62 5.76
N GLN A 130 -20.11 1.26 4.73
CA GLN A 130 -21.04 0.62 3.81
C GLN A 130 -20.37 -0.54 3.08
N MET A 131 -19.14 -0.36 2.60
CA MET A 131 -18.36 -1.41 1.93
C MET A 131 -18.15 -2.62 2.85
N THR A 132 -17.85 -2.38 4.14
CA THR A 132 -17.70 -3.45 5.13
C THR A 132 -19.00 -4.22 5.34
N GLU A 133 -20.12 -3.52 5.53
CA GLU A 133 -21.42 -4.12 5.71
C GLU A 133 -21.86 -4.96 4.51
N ASP A 134 -21.63 -4.45 3.29
CA ASP A 134 -21.96 -5.14 2.05
C ASP A 134 -21.10 -6.39 1.86
N PHE A 135 -19.80 -6.31 2.17
CA PHE A 135 -18.91 -7.45 2.11
C PHE A 135 -19.30 -8.52 3.13
N MET A 136 -19.56 -8.15 4.39
CA MET A 136 -20.01 -9.07 5.43
C MET A 136 -21.32 -9.75 5.05
N ARG A 137 -22.25 -9.04 4.42
CA ARG A 137 -23.51 -9.58 3.91
C ARG A 137 -23.27 -10.60 2.78
N ALA A 138 -22.37 -10.28 1.84
CA ALA A 138 -22.03 -11.18 0.73
C ALA A 138 -21.40 -12.49 1.21
N TYR A 139 -20.61 -12.45 2.28
CA TYR A 139 -19.92 -13.62 2.83
C TYR A 139 -20.62 -14.26 4.05
N LYS A 140 -21.84 -13.82 4.36
CA LYS A 140 -22.58 -14.31 5.54
C LYS A 140 -22.67 -15.84 5.58
N GLN A 141 -22.96 -16.51 4.46
CA GLN A 141 -23.05 -17.96 4.39
C GLN A 141 -21.73 -18.65 4.76
N THR A 142 -20.61 -18.10 4.29
CA THR A 142 -19.27 -18.61 4.62
C THR A 142 -19.00 -18.47 6.13
N VAL A 143 -19.33 -17.30 6.70
CA VAL A 143 -19.16 -17.05 8.14
C VAL A 143 -20.03 -18.00 8.97
N ASP A 144 -21.30 -18.20 8.59
CA ASP A 144 -22.21 -19.08 9.29
C ASP A 144 -21.69 -20.54 9.30
N PHE A 145 -21.23 -21.07 8.16
CA PHE A 145 -20.69 -22.43 8.07
C PHE A 145 -19.46 -22.64 8.97
N TRP A 146 -18.49 -21.70 8.91
CA TRP A 146 -17.31 -21.81 9.74
C TRP A 146 -17.61 -21.66 11.22
N ALA A 147 -18.56 -20.76 11.59
CA ALA A 147 -18.97 -20.57 12.96
C ALA A 147 -19.66 -21.83 13.52
N GLU A 148 -20.52 -22.50 12.73
CA GLU A 148 -21.24 -23.73 13.13
C GLU A 148 -20.26 -24.91 13.22
N ASP A 149 -19.49 -25.19 12.17
CA ASP A 149 -18.63 -26.37 12.08
C ASP A 149 -17.49 -26.37 13.11
N PHE A 150 -16.93 -25.19 13.41
CA PHE A 150 -15.77 -25.04 14.30
C PHE A 150 -16.10 -24.37 15.64
N HIS A 151 -17.36 -24.10 15.92
CA HIS A 151 -17.83 -23.44 17.15
C HIS A 151 -17.13 -22.09 17.38
N MET A 152 -16.87 -21.35 16.30
CA MET A 152 -16.25 -20.03 16.35
C MET A 152 -17.31 -18.96 16.63
N MET A 153 -16.89 -17.88 17.33
CA MET A 153 -17.74 -16.68 17.39
C MET A 153 -17.82 -16.07 15.97
N PRO A 154 -19.03 -15.93 15.40
CA PRO A 154 -19.14 -15.42 14.04
C PRO A 154 -18.65 -14.01 13.90
N LEU A 155 -17.95 -13.71 12.82
CA LEU A 155 -17.58 -12.35 12.45
C LEU A 155 -18.83 -11.64 11.88
N THR A 156 -19.55 -10.94 12.73
CA THR A 156 -20.82 -10.29 12.36
C THR A 156 -20.69 -8.82 12.03
N SER A 157 -19.63 -8.19 12.52
CA SER A 157 -19.36 -6.77 12.29
C SER A 157 -17.89 -6.45 12.51
N VAL A 158 -17.44 -5.35 11.91
CA VAL A 158 -16.14 -4.73 12.15
C VAL A 158 -16.40 -3.32 12.68
N ASN A 159 -15.64 -2.88 13.67
CA ASN A 159 -15.74 -1.51 14.16
C ASN A 159 -15.09 -0.55 13.17
N VAL A 160 -15.90 0.10 12.34
CA VAL A 160 -15.46 1.03 11.31
C VAL A 160 -15.64 2.46 11.76
N GLN A 161 -14.58 3.25 11.63
CA GLN A 161 -14.60 4.71 11.83
C GLN A 161 -14.20 5.41 10.54
N GLU A 162 -15.07 6.30 10.08
CA GLU A 162 -14.88 7.08 8.85
C GLU A 162 -14.54 8.52 9.16
N PHE A 163 -13.66 9.12 8.34
CA PHE A 163 -13.33 10.53 8.42
C PHE A 163 -13.13 11.15 7.03
N SER A 164 -13.44 12.44 6.97
CA SER A 164 -13.33 13.25 5.76
C SER A 164 -12.55 14.54 6.03
N ALA A 165 -11.82 14.60 7.15
CA ALA A 165 -11.06 15.78 7.56
C ALA A 165 -9.71 15.39 8.16
N ALA A 166 -8.76 16.31 8.13
CA ALA A 166 -7.48 16.17 8.81
C ALA A 166 -7.65 16.15 10.34
N GLY A 167 -6.80 15.40 11.02
CA GLY A 167 -6.75 15.36 12.48
C GLY A 167 -6.37 14.02 13.07
N PRO A 168 -6.54 13.85 14.40
CA PRO A 168 -6.31 12.58 15.06
C PRO A 168 -7.31 11.52 14.60
N VAL A 169 -6.81 10.30 14.35
CA VAL A 169 -7.59 9.16 13.88
C VAL A 169 -7.89 8.20 15.02
N THR A 170 -6.85 7.73 15.69
CA THR A 170 -6.95 6.81 16.82
C THR A 170 -5.67 6.83 17.65
N GLU A 171 -5.79 6.37 18.88
CA GLU A 171 -4.66 6.14 19.78
C GLU A 171 -4.89 4.84 20.55
N ASP A 172 -3.82 4.08 20.77
CA ASP A 172 -3.77 2.95 21.68
C ASP A 172 -2.44 2.93 22.45
N ASP A 173 -2.18 1.86 23.21
CA ASP A 173 -0.97 1.76 24.04
C ASP A 173 0.35 1.76 23.24
N ASN A 174 0.29 1.47 21.94
CA ASN A 174 1.46 1.34 21.07
C ASN A 174 1.65 2.55 20.15
N VAL A 175 0.55 3.14 19.65
CA VAL A 175 0.62 4.09 18.54
C VAL A 175 -0.44 5.19 18.63
N LYS A 176 -0.04 6.41 18.24
CA LYS A 176 -0.95 7.51 17.89
C LYS A 176 -0.99 7.63 16.39
N VAL A 177 -2.20 7.71 15.82
CA VAL A 177 -2.40 7.83 14.38
C VAL A 177 -3.12 9.12 14.06
N SER A 178 -2.59 9.86 13.12
CA SER A 178 -3.21 11.06 12.54
C SER A 178 -3.27 10.97 11.02
N ALA A 179 -4.15 11.77 10.42
CA ALA A 179 -4.30 11.83 8.97
C ALA A 179 -4.42 13.27 8.48
N VAL A 180 -4.03 13.49 7.24
CA VAL A 180 -4.29 14.72 6.49
C VAL A 180 -4.96 14.39 5.17
N LEU A 181 -5.72 15.36 4.64
CA LEU A 181 -6.29 15.24 3.30
C LEU A 181 -5.21 15.46 2.24
N VAL A 182 -5.28 14.68 1.16
CA VAL A 182 -4.41 14.79 0.01
C VAL A 182 -5.20 14.95 -1.29
N GLU A 183 -4.52 15.33 -2.37
CA GLU A 183 -5.14 15.61 -3.67
C GLU A 183 -4.97 14.43 -4.61
N HIS A 184 -6.06 13.69 -4.83
CA HIS A 184 -6.11 12.52 -5.72
C HIS A 184 -7.42 12.48 -6.51
N PRO A 185 -7.72 13.51 -7.35
CA PRO A 185 -8.98 13.60 -8.08
C PRO A 185 -9.16 12.48 -9.11
N PRO A 186 -10.36 11.93 -9.33
CA PRO A 186 -11.63 12.41 -8.76
C PRO A 186 -11.97 11.83 -7.38
N VAL A 187 -11.12 10.99 -6.79
CA VAL A 187 -11.40 10.32 -5.51
C VAL A 187 -11.26 11.30 -4.36
N LYS A 188 -12.34 11.49 -3.62
CA LYS A 188 -12.42 12.38 -2.46
C LYS A 188 -13.33 11.80 -1.39
N PRO A 189 -12.90 11.77 -0.12
CA PRO A 189 -11.59 12.17 0.36
C PRO A 189 -10.51 11.12 0.08
N ALA A 190 -9.25 11.56 -0.03
CA ALA A 190 -8.04 10.76 -0.02
C ALA A 190 -7.15 11.22 1.15
N LEU A 191 -6.44 10.29 1.79
CA LEU A 191 -5.77 10.48 3.06
C LEU A 191 -4.29 10.06 3.00
N ALA A 192 -3.44 10.87 3.61
CA ALA A 192 -2.11 10.48 4.08
C ALA A 192 -2.19 10.20 5.58
N TYR A 193 -1.36 9.28 6.08
CA TYR A 193 -1.36 8.89 7.48
C TYR A 193 0.01 9.04 8.13
N ARG A 194 0.02 9.39 9.42
CA ARG A 194 1.19 9.34 10.28
C ARG A 194 0.92 8.44 11.49
N PHE A 195 1.86 7.54 11.75
CA PHE A 195 1.88 6.62 12.87
C PHE A 195 3.05 6.97 13.77
N ASP A 196 2.76 7.48 14.96
CA ASP A 196 3.77 7.78 15.98
C ASP A 196 3.78 6.65 17.01
N PHE A 197 4.69 5.67 16.83
CA PHE A 197 4.98 4.64 17.82
C PHE A 197 5.91 5.20 18.91
N LYS A 198 6.06 4.47 20.02
CA LYS A 198 6.91 4.91 21.14
C LYS A 198 8.40 5.05 20.78
N ASP A 199 8.86 4.30 19.79
CA ASP A 199 10.27 4.19 19.39
C ASP A 199 10.52 4.65 17.95
N ARG A 200 9.49 4.87 17.16
CA ARG A 200 9.61 5.20 15.73
C ARG A 200 8.36 5.90 15.20
N SER A 201 8.55 6.85 14.30
CA SER A 201 7.47 7.49 13.56
C SER A 201 7.53 7.12 12.06
N ILE A 202 6.38 6.76 11.49
CA ILE A 202 6.24 6.35 10.09
C ILE A 202 5.09 7.12 9.46
N ALA A 203 5.38 7.83 8.37
CA ALA A 203 4.40 8.56 7.59
C ALA A 203 4.19 7.88 6.22
N PHE A 204 2.96 7.95 5.70
CA PHE A 204 2.57 7.39 4.40
C PHE A 204 1.81 8.45 3.61
N SER A 205 2.23 8.69 2.36
CA SER A 205 1.59 9.70 1.51
C SER A 205 0.17 9.35 1.08
N GLY A 206 -0.18 8.04 0.98
CA GLY A 206 -1.25 7.61 0.09
C GLY A 206 -0.93 8.02 -1.35
N ASP A 207 -1.94 8.03 -2.22
CA ASP A 207 -1.79 8.57 -3.58
C ASP A 207 -2.12 10.05 -3.57
N THR A 208 -1.26 10.87 -4.19
CA THR A 208 -1.41 12.32 -4.16
C THR A 208 -0.60 13.02 -5.23
N ALA A 209 -1.12 14.12 -5.77
CA ALA A 209 -0.27 15.13 -6.39
C ALA A 209 0.75 15.70 -5.38
N PRO A 210 1.84 16.36 -5.83
CA PRO A 210 2.78 17.00 -4.92
C PRO A 210 2.07 17.99 -3.99
N LEU A 211 2.19 17.79 -2.66
CA LEU A 211 1.43 18.58 -1.68
C LEU A 211 2.26 18.90 -0.43
N GLU A 212 2.34 20.17 -0.07
CA GLU A 212 3.01 20.67 1.16
C GLU A 212 2.45 20.02 2.44
N ALA A 213 1.15 19.68 2.45
CA ALA A 213 0.52 19.03 3.59
C ALA A 213 1.16 17.66 3.92
N VAL A 214 1.67 16.93 2.93
CA VAL A 214 2.41 15.68 3.12
C VAL A 214 3.75 15.95 3.79
N ALA A 215 4.50 16.96 3.32
CA ALA A 215 5.76 17.35 3.94
C ALA A 215 5.57 17.76 5.41
N LYS A 216 4.55 18.56 5.71
CA LYS A 216 4.20 18.97 7.08
C LYS A 216 3.79 17.80 7.96
N MET A 217 2.95 16.90 7.46
CA MET A 217 2.52 15.70 8.19
C MET A 217 3.70 14.79 8.51
N ALA A 218 4.65 14.65 7.57
CA ALA A 218 5.85 13.82 7.72
C ALA A 218 7.01 14.54 8.43
N GLU A 219 6.85 15.80 8.87
CA GLU A 219 7.94 16.59 9.47
C GLU A 219 8.63 15.82 10.61
N GLY A 220 9.94 15.62 10.46
CA GLY A 220 10.79 14.93 11.43
C GLY A 220 10.48 13.44 11.62
N ALA A 221 9.65 12.82 10.77
CA ALA A 221 9.39 11.38 10.87
C ALA A 221 10.67 10.56 10.62
N ASP A 222 10.76 9.40 11.26
CA ASP A 222 11.89 8.49 11.02
C ASP A 222 11.83 7.89 9.62
N VAL A 223 10.62 7.59 9.14
CA VAL A 223 10.38 7.03 7.79
C VAL A 223 9.22 7.74 7.13
N LEU A 224 9.41 8.12 5.87
CA LEU A 224 8.35 8.48 4.95
C LEU A 224 8.24 7.40 3.87
N VAL A 225 7.12 6.72 3.80
CA VAL A 225 6.74 5.86 2.67
C VAL A 225 5.93 6.73 1.70
N HIS A 226 6.46 6.95 0.52
CA HIS A 226 5.83 7.81 -0.47
C HIS A 226 5.58 7.07 -1.78
N GLU A 227 4.39 7.30 -2.37
CA GLU A 227 4.16 6.91 -3.76
C GLU A 227 5.18 7.57 -4.68
N THR A 228 5.41 7.03 -5.85
CA THR A 228 6.30 7.68 -6.82
C THR A 228 5.95 7.34 -8.25
N MET A 229 5.90 8.38 -9.08
CA MET A 229 5.67 8.25 -10.51
C MET A 229 6.96 8.55 -11.29
N TYR A 230 7.48 7.56 -12.02
CA TYR A 230 8.56 7.77 -12.97
C TYR A 230 8.01 8.21 -14.33
N VAL A 231 7.89 9.51 -14.51
CA VAL A 231 7.23 10.15 -15.67
C VAL A 231 7.68 9.59 -17.02
N PRO A 232 9.00 9.42 -17.29
CA PRO A 232 9.45 8.91 -18.60
C PRO A 232 8.89 7.52 -18.94
N ALA A 233 8.77 6.63 -17.95
CA ALA A 233 8.23 5.30 -18.16
C ALA A 233 6.71 5.31 -18.35
N VAL A 234 6.00 6.19 -17.64
CA VAL A 234 4.55 6.39 -17.84
C VAL A 234 4.29 6.89 -19.26
N GLU A 235 5.05 7.90 -19.71
CA GLU A 235 4.93 8.41 -21.07
C GLU A 235 5.19 7.32 -22.13
N ALA A 236 6.26 6.53 -21.96
CA ALA A 236 6.59 5.43 -22.87
C ALA A 236 5.49 4.38 -22.89
N TYR A 237 4.97 3.99 -21.72
CA TYR A 237 3.86 3.05 -21.60
C TYR A 237 2.61 3.52 -22.34
N ILE A 238 2.21 4.78 -22.15
CA ILE A 238 1.01 5.32 -22.80
C ILE A 238 1.20 5.49 -24.31
N ARG A 239 2.38 5.90 -24.76
CA ARG A 239 2.68 5.94 -26.22
C ARG A 239 2.57 4.57 -26.86
N ALA A 240 3.02 3.52 -26.18
CA ALA A 240 2.86 2.15 -26.65
C ALA A 240 1.37 1.76 -26.76
N GLN A 241 0.53 2.08 -25.74
CA GLN A 241 -0.91 1.81 -25.77
C GLN A 241 -1.61 2.53 -26.95
N VAL A 242 -1.24 3.78 -27.21
CA VAL A 242 -1.77 4.54 -28.36
C VAL A 242 -1.33 3.91 -29.67
N ALA A 243 -0.08 3.49 -29.80
CA ALA A 243 0.43 2.82 -31.00
C ALA A 243 -0.25 1.47 -31.27
N GLU A 244 -0.67 0.76 -30.22
CA GLU A 244 -1.48 -0.47 -30.29
C GLU A 244 -2.95 -0.21 -30.67
N GLY A 245 -3.34 1.04 -30.86
CA GLY A 245 -4.72 1.43 -31.23
C GLY A 245 -5.71 1.41 -30.09
N ARG A 246 -5.26 1.41 -28.82
CA ARG A 246 -6.15 1.56 -27.68
C ARG A 246 -6.78 2.96 -27.64
N PRO A 247 -8.03 3.12 -27.19
CA PRO A 247 -8.72 4.40 -27.18
C PRO A 247 -8.25 5.33 -26.06
N VAL A 248 -6.93 5.54 -25.96
CA VAL A 248 -6.29 6.38 -24.93
C VAL A 248 -5.82 7.67 -25.58
N LYS A 249 -6.18 8.81 -25.01
CA LYS A 249 -5.69 10.13 -25.42
C LYS A 249 -4.46 10.49 -24.56
N PHE A 250 -3.27 10.51 -25.18
CA PHE A 250 -2.00 10.73 -24.49
C PHE A 250 -2.02 11.95 -23.57
N ASP A 251 -2.36 13.14 -24.09
CA ASP A 251 -2.30 14.37 -23.30
C ASP A 251 -3.28 14.37 -22.12
N ALA A 252 -4.50 13.85 -22.34
CA ALA A 252 -5.50 13.78 -21.28
C ALA A 252 -5.08 12.79 -20.18
N PHE A 253 -4.50 11.65 -20.57
CA PHE A 253 -4.00 10.67 -19.61
C PHE A 253 -2.81 11.22 -18.80
N MET A 254 -1.85 11.85 -19.47
CA MET A 254 -0.70 12.44 -18.76
C MET A 254 -1.10 13.60 -17.85
N ALA A 255 -2.10 14.40 -18.23
CA ALA A 255 -2.64 15.44 -17.37
C ALA A 255 -3.31 14.84 -16.12
N HIS A 256 -4.07 13.75 -16.27
CA HIS A 256 -4.64 13.00 -15.16
C HIS A 256 -3.55 12.47 -14.23
N MET A 257 -2.59 11.71 -14.75
CA MET A 257 -1.51 11.15 -13.95
C MET A 257 -0.74 12.20 -13.13
N LYS A 258 -0.49 13.38 -13.70
CA LYS A 258 0.20 14.48 -12.99
C LYS A 258 -0.68 15.20 -11.98
N ALA A 259 -1.99 15.13 -12.11
CA ALA A 259 -2.93 15.67 -11.14
C ALA A 259 -3.13 14.74 -9.93
N ASP A 260 -2.81 13.48 -10.09
CA ASP A 260 -3.15 12.41 -9.15
C ASP A 260 -1.94 11.82 -8.43
N HIS A 261 -0.75 11.89 -9.04
CA HIS A 261 0.46 11.23 -8.57
C HIS A 261 1.66 12.16 -8.50
N THR A 262 2.59 11.83 -7.60
CA THR A 262 3.79 12.62 -7.37
C THR A 262 4.96 12.14 -8.24
N PRO A 263 5.50 13.01 -9.16
CA PRO A 263 6.73 12.72 -9.88
C PRO A 263 7.91 12.45 -8.93
N SER A 264 8.78 11.50 -9.29
CA SER A 264 9.89 11.06 -8.42
C SER A 264 10.79 12.21 -7.94
N GLU A 265 10.99 13.28 -8.75
CA GLU A 265 11.76 14.45 -8.35
C GLU A 265 11.07 15.25 -7.23
N ASP A 266 9.73 15.35 -7.28
CA ASP A 266 8.95 16.06 -6.26
C ASP A 266 8.87 15.25 -4.97
N VAL A 267 8.86 13.89 -5.05
CA VAL A 267 9.03 13.03 -3.88
C VAL A 267 10.31 13.36 -3.12
N GLY A 268 11.42 13.57 -3.86
CA GLY A 268 12.69 13.99 -3.25
C GLY A 268 12.61 15.37 -2.57
N ARG A 269 11.88 16.33 -3.16
CA ARG A 269 11.67 17.66 -2.54
C ARG A 269 10.83 17.58 -1.28
N ILE A 270 9.72 16.85 -1.31
CA ILE A 270 8.83 16.63 -0.17
C ILE A 270 9.61 15.97 0.99
N ALA A 271 10.37 14.92 0.71
CA ALA A 271 11.15 14.23 1.74
C ALA A 271 12.24 15.13 2.36
N GLN A 272 12.90 15.97 1.53
CA GLN A 272 13.90 16.93 2.01
C GLN A 272 13.26 18.04 2.85
N GLU A 273 12.11 18.56 2.45
CA GLU A 273 11.35 19.56 3.20
C GLU A 273 10.87 19.01 4.54
N ALA A 274 10.34 17.80 4.54
CA ALA A 274 9.91 17.10 5.75
C ALA A 274 11.05 16.75 6.71
N GLY A 275 12.30 16.74 6.25
CA GLY A 275 13.47 16.41 7.07
C GLY A 275 13.45 14.99 7.62
N VAL A 276 12.86 14.05 6.88
CA VAL A 276 12.80 12.63 7.28
C VAL A 276 14.18 11.98 7.21
N LYS A 277 14.41 10.91 7.99
CA LYS A 277 15.70 10.20 7.97
C LYS A 277 15.78 9.23 6.79
N THR A 278 14.71 8.46 6.57
CA THR A 278 14.62 7.44 5.52
C THR A 278 13.37 7.69 4.67
N LEU A 279 13.54 7.70 3.36
CA LEU A 279 12.48 7.72 2.37
C LEU A 279 12.36 6.34 1.73
N VAL A 280 11.17 5.76 1.77
CA VAL A 280 10.83 4.50 1.09
C VAL A 280 9.93 4.81 -0.10
N LEU A 281 10.38 4.48 -1.29
CA LEU A 281 9.57 4.58 -2.50
C LEU A 281 8.68 3.33 -2.60
N SER A 282 7.37 3.53 -2.62
CA SER A 282 6.36 2.49 -2.77
C SER A 282 5.31 2.95 -3.79
N HIS A 283 4.27 2.17 -4.03
CA HIS A 283 3.27 2.48 -5.07
C HIS A 283 3.95 2.96 -6.36
N LEU A 284 4.86 2.11 -6.88
CA LEU A 284 5.73 2.46 -8.01
C LEU A 284 4.91 2.56 -9.30
N THR A 285 4.85 3.76 -9.89
CA THR A 285 4.07 4.06 -11.09
C THR A 285 4.98 4.41 -12.27
N PRO A 286 4.98 3.63 -13.38
CA PRO A 286 4.24 2.38 -13.59
C PRO A 286 4.93 1.18 -12.94
N ALA A 287 4.15 0.17 -12.51
CA ALA A 287 4.69 -1.06 -11.92
C ALA A 287 5.28 -1.99 -12.99
N ILE A 288 6.40 -1.59 -13.61
CA ILE A 288 7.09 -2.32 -14.67
C ILE A 288 8.37 -2.95 -14.12
N ASP A 289 8.48 -4.27 -14.24
CA ASP A 289 9.57 -5.08 -13.66
C ASP A 289 10.97 -4.75 -14.22
N SER A 290 11.05 -4.20 -15.43
CA SER A 290 12.32 -3.84 -16.06
C SER A 290 12.91 -2.51 -15.60
N ILE A 291 12.22 -1.75 -14.75
CA ILE A 291 12.76 -0.51 -14.18
C ILE A 291 13.60 -0.88 -12.96
N ASP A 292 14.90 -0.63 -13.04
CA ASP A 292 15.83 -0.94 -11.95
C ASP A 292 15.77 0.07 -10.80
N ASP A 293 16.34 -0.31 -9.66
CA ASP A 293 16.31 0.50 -8.44
C ASP A 293 17.00 1.87 -8.63
N GLU A 294 18.06 1.94 -9.46
CA GLU A 294 18.75 3.21 -9.69
C GLU A 294 17.92 4.19 -10.52
N THR A 295 17.17 3.68 -11.49
CA THR A 295 16.23 4.49 -12.27
C THR A 295 15.17 5.14 -11.39
N TRP A 296 14.68 4.43 -10.36
CA TRP A 296 13.77 5.00 -9.36
C TRP A 296 14.47 5.99 -8.42
N ARG A 297 15.68 5.67 -7.98
CA ARG A 297 16.43 6.44 -6.98
C ARG A 297 17.00 7.74 -7.53
N ALA A 298 17.56 7.73 -8.73
CA ALA A 298 18.33 8.83 -9.28
C ALA A 298 17.58 10.19 -9.33
N PRO A 299 16.31 10.29 -9.78
CA PRO A 299 15.59 11.56 -9.77
C PRO A 299 15.33 12.08 -8.34
N VAL A 300 15.04 11.19 -7.39
CA VAL A 300 14.82 11.52 -5.97
C VAL A 300 16.09 12.05 -5.32
N ALA A 301 17.24 11.40 -5.57
CA ALA A 301 18.54 11.70 -4.98
C ALA A 301 19.09 13.08 -5.40
N LYS A 302 18.55 13.71 -6.45
CA LYS A 302 18.87 15.09 -6.82
C LYS A 302 18.51 16.06 -5.68
N TYR A 303 17.44 15.79 -4.96
CA TYR A 303 16.84 16.70 -3.99
C TYR A 303 16.94 16.20 -2.55
N PHE A 304 16.74 14.91 -2.29
CA PHE A 304 16.80 14.33 -0.96
C PHE A 304 18.20 13.75 -0.67
N LYS A 305 18.73 14.05 0.54
CA LYS A 305 20.09 13.66 0.96
C LYS A 305 20.11 12.59 2.04
N GLY A 306 18.94 12.17 2.52
CA GLY A 306 18.80 11.07 3.45
C GLY A 306 18.89 9.69 2.77
N GLU A 307 18.55 8.65 3.51
CA GLU A 307 18.51 7.30 2.98
C GLU A 307 17.30 7.11 2.05
N ILE A 308 17.52 6.55 0.85
CA ILE A 308 16.49 6.26 -0.14
C ILE A 308 16.43 4.75 -0.37
N ILE A 309 15.29 4.16 -0.04
CA ILE A 309 14.99 2.74 -0.24
C ILE A 309 13.96 2.61 -1.37
N VAL A 310 14.27 1.85 -2.41
CA VAL A 310 13.28 1.42 -3.38
C VAL A 310 12.59 0.18 -2.84
N GLY A 311 11.31 0.32 -2.50
CA GLY A 311 10.53 -0.72 -1.84
C GLY A 311 10.44 -1.99 -2.67
N LYS A 312 10.50 -3.14 -1.99
CA LYS A 312 10.28 -4.48 -2.56
C LYS A 312 9.28 -5.22 -1.69
N ASP A 313 8.46 -6.05 -2.31
CA ASP A 313 7.49 -6.85 -1.57
C ASP A 313 8.16 -7.71 -0.51
N LEU A 314 7.55 -7.80 0.67
CA LEU A 314 8.04 -8.46 1.88
C LEU A 314 9.32 -7.84 2.49
N MET A 315 9.81 -6.72 1.97
CA MET A 315 10.95 -6.01 2.57
C MET A 315 10.57 -5.50 3.97
N VAL A 316 11.48 -5.72 4.92
CA VAL A 316 11.39 -5.19 6.28
C VAL A 316 12.30 -3.96 6.39
N VAL A 317 11.73 -2.86 6.88
CA VAL A 317 12.39 -1.56 7.04
C VAL A 317 12.46 -1.19 8.53
#